data_dfa28801a79c136fc30edff74c4d9c76
#
_entry.id   dfa28801a79c136fc30edff74c4d9c76
#
_cell.length_a   1.000
_cell.length_b   1.000
_cell.length_c   1.000
_cell.angle_alpha   90.00
_cell.angle_beta   90.00
_cell.angle_gamma   90.00
#
_symmetry.space_group_name_H-M   'P 1'
#
loop_
_entity.id
_entity.type
_entity.pdbx_description
1 polymer ?
#
loop_
_entity_poly.entity_id
_entity_poly.type
_entity_poly.pdbx_seq_one_letter_code
_entity_poly.pdbx_strand_id
1 'polypeptide(L)'
;MEQSIIKKTVHNLKGRSIFLIGMMGSGKSQTGLKLAELLKYKYIDLDSLIEKLAKKSINQIFNDEGEKNFRELEASCLKETIKIPSLVISTGGGIVTKSENWGILRQGIIAWIDLDKDIAIERLKNEIENRPLLQGKNLNDLYMSI
;
A
#
# COMPACT_ATOMS: atom_id res chain seq x y z
N MET A 1 -26.15 -8.64 -13.84
CA MET A 1 -25.32 -7.56 -14.42
C MET A 1 -23.96 -7.48 -13.74
N GLU A 2 -23.88 -7.30 -12.44
CA GLU A 2 -22.63 -7.17 -11.66
C GLU A 2 -21.68 -8.37 -11.81
N GLN A 3 -22.17 -9.59 -11.66
CA GLN A 3 -21.37 -10.81 -11.85
C GLN A 3 -20.78 -10.95 -13.26
N SER A 4 -21.48 -10.46 -14.29
CA SER A 4 -20.98 -10.47 -15.66
C SER A 4 -19.80 -9.49 -15.84
N ILE A 5 -19.89 -8.30 -15.21
CA ILE A 5 -18.84 -7.30 -15.21
C ILE A 5 -17.60 -7.85 -14.51
N ILE A 6 -17.75 -8.45 -13.34
CA ILE A 6 -16.65 -9.04 -12.57
C ILE A 6 -15.94 -10.13 -13.39
N LYS A 7 -16.67 -11.05 -13.99
CA LYS A 7 -16.10 -12.11 -14.85
C LYS A 7 -15.30 -11.53 -16.02
N LYS A 8 -15.85 -10.54 -16.71
CA LYS A 8 -15.16 -9.84 -17.81
C LYS A 8 -13.90 -9.13 -17.33
N THR A 9 -13.96 -8.48 -16.18
CA THR A 9 -12.81 -7.80 -15.57
C THR A 9 -11.70 -8.79 -15.24
N VAL A 10 -12.01 -9.88 -14.55
CA VAL A 10 -11.04 -10.93 -14.20
C VAL A 10 -10.41 -11.54 -15.46
N HIS A 11 -11.19 -11.80 -16.49
CA HIS A 11 -10.68 -12.27 -17.77
C HIS A 11 -9.69 -11.28 -18.42
N ASN A 12 -10.01 -10.00 -18.40
CA ASN A 12 -9.17 -8.96 -18.99
C ASN A 12 -7.88 -8.70 -18.18
N LEU A 13 -7.92 -8.94 -16.87
CA LEU A 13 -6.73 -8.80 -16.00
C LEU A 13 -5.66 -9.84 -16.30
N LYS A 14 -6.06 -11.02 -16.81
CA LYS A 14 -5.14 -12.13 -17.18
C LYS A 14 -4.14 -12.47 -16.06
N GLY A 15 -4.59 -12.44 -14.81
CA GLY A 15 -3.77 -12.73 -13.64
C GLY A 15 -2.82 -11.61 -13.22
N ARG A 16 -2.86 -10.44 -13.85
CA ARG A 16 -2.06 -9.29 -13.41
C ARG A 16 -2.50 -8.84 -12.03
N SER A 17 -1.53 -8.57 -11.17
CA SER A 17 -1.77 -8.03 -9.84
C SER A 17 -2.18 -6.57 -9.88
N ILE A 18 -2.88 -6.12 -8.84
CA ILE A 18 -3.35 -4.74 -8.68
C ILE A 18 -2.65 -4.14 -7.48
N PHE A 19 -1.94 -3.05 -7.70
CA PHE A 19 -1.25 -2.27 -6.66
C PHE A 19 -2.10 -1.05 -6.31
N LEU A 20 -2.52 -0.97 -5.06
CA LEU A 20 -3.21 0.19 -4.53
C LEU A 20 -2.19 1.15 -3.95
N ILE A 21 -2.06 2.31 -4.56
CA ILE A 21 -1.22 3.41 -4.10
C ILE A 21 -2.07 4.56 -3.59
N GLY A 22 -1.48 5.43 -2.81
CA GLY A 22 -2.15 6.61 -2.25
C GLY A 22 -1.65 6.93 -0.86
N MET A 23 -2.02 8.09 -0.38
CA MET A 23 -1.63 8.58 0.94
C MET A 23 -2.09 7.67 2.07
N MET A 24 -1.41 7.75 3.21
CA MET A 24 -1.92 7.12 4.43
C MET A 24 -3.29 7.71 4.78
N GLY A 25 -4.18 6.86 5.31
CA GLY A 25 -5.57 7.24 5.58
C GLY A 25 -6.50 7.22 4.37
N SER A 26 -6.02 6.95 3.14
CA SER A 26 -6.87 6.94 1.94
C SER A 26 -7.81 5.73 1.84
N GLY A 27 -7.64 4.72 2.70
CA GLY A 27 -8.52 3.55 2.72
C GLY A 27 -8.05 2.39 1.83
N LYS A 28 -6.78 2.36 1.44
CA LYS A 28 -6.19 1.31 0.59
C LYS A 28 -6.47 -0.09 1.12
N SER A 29 -6.26 -0.32 2.42
CA SER A 29 -6.41 -1.66 3.01
C SER A 29 -7.85 -2.16 2.96
N GLN A 30 -8.82 -1.31 3.30
CA GLN A 30 -10.23 -1.67 3.22
C GLN A 30 -10.70 -1.88 1.79
N THR A 31 -10.31 -0.99 0.88
CA THR A 31 -10.62 -1.11 -0.55
C THR A 31 -9.98 -2.37 -1.14
N GLY A 32 -8.73 -2.65 -0.76
CA GLY A 32 -7.99 -3.81 -1.23
C GLY A 32 -8.62 -5.13 -0.83
N LEU A 33 -9.03 -5.27 0.41
CA LEU A 33 -9.73 -6.46 0.89
C LEU A 33 -11.01 -6.74 0.10
N LYS A 34 -11.87 -5.71 -0.05
CA LYS A 34 -13.12 -5.83 -0.80
C LYS A 34 -12.87 -6.15 -2.28
N LEU A 35 -11.88 -5.49 -2.89
CA LEU A 35 -11.53 -5.71 -4.29
C LEU A 35 -11.01 -7.14 -4.50
N ALA A 36 -10.15 -7.64 -3.62
CA ALA A 36 -9.64 -8.99 -3.69
C ALA A 36 -10.76 -10.04 -3.58
N GLU A 37 -11.70 -9.83 -2.67
CA GLU A 37 -12.87 -10.69 -2.53
C GLU A 37 -13.71 -10.72 -3.81
N LEU A 38 -14.04 -9.58 -4.39
CA LEU A 38 -14.81 -9.44 -5.62
C LEU A 38 -14.14 -10.13 -6.81
N LEU A 39 -12.82 -9.97 -6.94
CA LEU A 39 -12.05 -10.54 -8.05
C LEU A 39 -11.62 -11.99 -7.80
N LYS A 40 -11.83 -12.53 -6.59
CA LYS A 40 -11.29 -13.82 -6.12
C LYS A 40 -9.75 -13.87 -6.22
N TYR A 41 -9.11 -12.73 -5.94
CA TYR A 41 -7.67 -12.56 -5.83
C TYR A 41 -7.23 -12.73 -4.37
N LYS A 42 -5.95 -13.00 -4.15
CA LYS A 42 -5.39 -12.95 -2.79
C LYS A 42 -5.08 -11.50 -2.43
N TYR A 43 -5.27 -11.16 -1.17
CA TYR A 43 -4.94 -9.84 -0.63
C TYR A 43 -3.62 -9.86 0.12
N ILE A 44 -2.81 -8.82 -0.08
CA ILE A 44 -1.58 -8.56 0.69
C ILE A 44 -1.59 -7.09 1.12
N ASP A 45 -1.38 -6.86 2.41
CA ASP A 45 -0.96 -5.58 2.94
C ASP A 45 0.57 -5.59 3.07
N LEU A 46 1.25 -4.69 2.35
CA LEU A 46 2.71 -4.71 2.26
C LEU A 46 3.36 -4.37 3.60
N ASP A 47 2.79 -3.44 4.35
CA ASP A 47 3.29 -3.08 5.68
C ASP A 47 3.20 -4.27 6.65
N SER A 48 2.06 -4.96 6.67
CA SER A 48 1.87 -6.17 7.48
C SER A 48 2.82 -7.30 7.05
N LEU A 49 3.10 -7.43 5.77
CA LEU A 49 4.07 -8.41 5.25
C LEU A 49 5.48 -8.09 5.75
N ILE A 50 5.89 -6.83 5.71
CA ILE A 50 7.19 -6.37 6.20
C ILE A 50 7.35 -6.69 7.68
N GLU A 51 6.36 -6.34 8.52
CA GLU A 51 6.40 -6.62 9.96
C GLU A 51 6.53 -8.11 10.25
N LYS A 52 5.78 -8.93 9.51
CA LYS A 52 5.82 -10.39 9.66
C LYS A 52 7.19 -10.98 9.30
N LEU A 53 7.80 -10.50 8.23
CA LEU A 53 9.11 -10.98 7.78
C LEU A 53 10.24 -10.47 8.67
N ALA A 54 10.19 -9.21 9.07
CA ALA A 54 11.18 -8.60 9.97
C ALA A 54 11.04 -9.06 11.41
N LYS A 55 9.90 -9.64 11.80
CA LYS A 55 9.52 -9.96 13.19
C LYS A 55 9.60 -8.75 14.11
N LYS A 56 9.36 -7.57 13.59
CA LYS A 56 9.40 -6.27 14.26
C LYS A 56 8.26 -5.42 13.73
N SER A 57 7.72 -4.54 14.57
CA SER A 57 6.80 -3.52 14.09
C SER A 57 7.52 -2.50 13.19
N ILE A 58 6.79 -1.82 12.32
CA ILE A 58 7.35 -0.74 11.50
C ILE A 58 7.98 0.33 12.38
N ASN A 59 7.37 0.68 13.51
CA ASN A 59 7.95 1.61 14.48
C ASN A 59 9.32 1.14 14.98
N GLN A 60 9.45 -0.15 15.31
CA GLN A 60 10.73 -0.71 15.75
C GLN A 60 11.78 -0.69 14.64
N ILE A 61 11.39 -1.00 13.40
CA ILE A 61 12.31 -0.95 12.25
C ILE A 61 12.81 0.49 12.06
N PHE A 62 11.94 1.49 12.10
CA PHE A 62 12.32 2.90 11.99
C PHE A 62 13.26 3.36 13.12
N ASN A 63 12.98 2.94 14.36
CA ASN A 63 13.76 3.32 15.53
C ASN A 63 15.14 2.64 15.55
N ASP A 64 15.18 1.34 15.22
CA ASP A 64 16.39 0.53 15.33
C ASP A 64 17.30 0.70 14.10
N GLU A 65 16.70 0.81 12.91
CA GLU A 65 17.39 0.65 11.63
C GLU A 65 17.24 1.88 10.70
N GLY A 66 16.31 2.78 11.00
CA GLY A 66 16.06 4.02 10.26
C GLY A 66 15.21 3.86 9.01
N GLU A 67 14.79 5.01 8.44
CA GLU A 67 13.91 5.03 7.27
C GLU A 67 14.54 4.38 6.04
N LYS A 68 15.85 4.56 5.82
CA LYS A 68 16.55 3.97 4.67
C LYS A 68 16.41 2.46 4.64
N ASN A 69 16.67 1.78 5.76
CA ASN A 69 16.53 0.32 5.86
C ASN A 69 15.09 -0.12 5.67
N PHE A 70 14.12 0.59 6.24
CA PHE A 70 12.71 0.32 5.98
C PHE A 70 12.38 0.37 4.48
N ARG A 71 12.86 1.39 3.75
CA ARG A 71 12.63 1.51 2.30
C ARG A 71 13.29 0.40 1.48
N GLU A 72 14.41 -0.13 1.94
CA GLU A 72 15.06 -1.29 1.32
C GLU A 72 14.25 -2.57 1.54
N LEU A 73 13.73 -2.79 2.74
CA LEU A 73 12.82 -3.89 3.05
C LEU A 73 11.52 -3.79 2.25
N GLU A 74 10.93 -2.59 2.19
CA GLU A 74 9.73 -2.32 1.42
C GLU A 74 9.90 -2.67 -0.06
N ALA A 75 11.00 -2.23 -0.68
CA ALA A 75 11.32 -2.55 -2.07
C ALA A 75 11.55 -4.05 -2.29
N SER A 76 12.23 -4.71 -1.36
CA SER A 76 12.47 -6.16 -1.42
C SER A 76 11.17 -6.95 -1.31
N CYS A 77 10.30 -6.60 -0.37
CA CYS A 77 8.99 -7.22 -0.22
C CYS A 77 8.11 -7.00 -1.46
N LEU A 78 8.09 -5.78 -1.99
CA LEU A 78 7.36 -5.47 -3.22
C LEU A 78 7.84 -6.34 -4.39
N LYS A 79 9.15 -6.53 -4.55
CA LYS A 79 9.73 -7.36 -5.60
C LYS A 79 9.29 -8.83 -5.50
N GLU A 80 9.11 -9.35 -4.30
CA GLU A 80 8.64 -10.72 -4.13
C GLU A 80 7.18 -10.89 -4.56
N THR A 81 6.35 -9.84 -4.45
CA THR A 81 4.94 -9.92 -4.82
C THR A 81 4.70 -10.18 -6.30
N ILE A 82 5.58 -9.74 -7.19
CA ILE A 82 5.41 -9.95 -8.64
C ILE A 82 5.54 -11.41 -9.08
N LYS A 83 6.13 -12.25 -8.24
CA LYS A 83 6.26 -13.69 -8.50
C LYS A 83 4.95 -14.44 -8.34
N ILE A 84 3.95 -13.80 -7.74
CA ILE A 84 2.65 -14.39 -7.42
C ILE A 84 1.58 -13.70 -8.26
N PRO A 85 0.88 -14.40 -9.14
CA PRO A 85 -0.19 -13.80 -9.93
C PRO A 85 -1.45 -13.57 -9.09
N SER A 86 -2.33 -12.74 -9.61
CA SER A 86 -3.67 -12.52 -9.06
C SER A 86 -3.67 -12.02 -7.60
N LEU A 87 -2.85 -11.00 -7.34
CA LEU A 87 -2.81 -10.32 -6.05
C LEU A 87 -3.49 -8.94 -6.12
N VAL A 88 -4.10 -8.54 -5.03
CA VAL A 88 -4.39 -7.15 -4.69
C VAL A 88 -3.44 -6.75 -3.57
N ILE A 89 -2.61 -5.76 -3.80
CA ILE A 89 -1.56 -5.35 -2.86
C ILE A 89 -1.84 -3.91 -2.41
N SER A 90 -2.10 -3.71 -1.13
CA SER A 90 -2.09 -2.39 -0.52
C SER A 90 -0.66 -2.01 -0.17
N THR A 91 -0.17 -0.91 -0.73
CA THR A 91 1.20 -0.43 -0.51
C THR A 91 1.26 0.63 0.58
N GLY A 92 2.45 0.85 1.15
CA GLY A 92 2.70 2.00 2.01
C GLY A 92 2.61 3.32 1.24
N GLY A 93 2.30 4.42 1.93
CA GLY A 93 2.16 5.75 1.29
C GLY A 93 3.43 6.23 0.60
N GLY A 94 4.60 5.84 1.09
CA GLY A 94 5.90 6.22 0.54
C GLY A 94 6.42 5.33 -0.59
N ILE A 95 5.68 4.34 -1.04
CA ILE A 95 6.13 3.38 -2.08
C ILE A 95 6.56 4.08 -3.37
N VAL A 96 5.93 5.20 -3.69
CA VAL A 96 6.14 5.97 -4.91
C VAL A 96 7.39 6.85 -4.89
N THR A 97 8.02 7.03 -3.73
CA THR A 97 9.20 7.90 -3.56
C THR A 97 10.47 7.30 -4.15
N LYS A 98 10.56 5.97 -4.24
CA LYS A 98 11.68 5.28 -4.89
C LYS A 98 11.38 5.01 -6.37
N SER A 99 12.23 5.51 -7.26
CA SER A 99 12.10 5.28 -8.71
C SER A 99 12.14 3.80 -9.10
N GLU A 100 12.90 3.00 -8.38
CA GLU A 100 13.05 1.55 -8.61
C GLU A 100 11.73 0.79 -8.43
N ASN A 101 10.88 1.22 -7.49
CA ASN A 101 9.59 0.60 -7.24
C ASN A 101 8.65 0.70 -8.44
N TRP A 102 8.76 1.76 -9.23
CA TRP A 102 7.94 1.95 -10.43
C TRP A 102 8.16 0.88 -11.49
N GLY A 103 9.37 0.34 -11.60
CA GLY A 103 9.67 -0.79 -12.48
C GLY A 103 8.87 -2.05 -12.11
N ILE A 104 8.56 -2.22 -10.83
CA ILE A 104 7.76 -3.32 -10.30
C ILE A 104 6.26 -3.01 -10.44
N LEU A 105 5.83 -1.84 -9.99
CA LEU A 105 4.43 -1.43 -10.02
C LEU A 105 3.85 -1.48 -11.44
N ARG A 106 4.61 -1.08 -12.45
CA ARG A 106 4.19 -1.10 -13.87
C ARG A 106 3.98 -2.49 -14.46
N GLN A 107 4.39 -3.55 -13.79
CA GLN A 107 4.11 -4.93 -14.21
C GLN A 107 2.68 -5.36 -13.90
N GLY A 108 1.99 -4.64 -13.05
CA GLY A 108 0.58 -4.83 -12.72
C GLY A 108 -0.31 -3.66 -13.14
N ILE A 109 -1.47 -3.61 -12.52
CA ILE A 109 -2.39 -2.45 -12.61
C ILE A 109 -2.12 -1.57 -11.40
N ILE A 110 -1.90 -0.29 -11.62
CA ILE A 110 -1.75 0.69 -10.54
C ILE A 110 -3.07 1.41 -10.38
N ALA A 111 -3.67 1.31 -9.21
CA ALA A 111 -4.87 2.03 -8.83
C ALA A 111 -4.54 3.05 -7.74
N TRP A 112 -4.65 4.32 -8.06
CA TRP A 112 -4.44 5.39 -7.10
C TRP A 112 -5.74 5.67 -6.35
N ILE A 113 -5.69 5.49 -5.03
CA ILE A 113 -6.78 5.84 -4.14
C ILE A 113 -6.55 7.28 -3.69
N ASP A 114 -7.26 8.18 -4.34
CA ASP A 114 -7.25 9.59 -3.99
C ASP A 114 -8.25 9.85 -2.86
N LEU A 115 -7.89 10.76 -1.97
CA LEU A 115 -8.74 11.18 -0.86
C LEU A 115 -8.53 12.67 -0.61
N ASP A 116 -9.64 13.36 -0.35
CA ASP A 116 -9.58 14.74 0.09
C ASP A 116 -8.67 14.91 1.32
N LYS A 117 -7.83 15.94 1.28
CA LYS A 117 -6.83 16.23 2.30
C LYS A 117 -7.43 16.32 3.71
N ASP A 118 -8.55 17.03 3.84
CA ASP A 118 -9.14 17.28 5.16
C ASP A 118 -9.69 15.98 5.76
N ILE A 119 -10.29 15.14 4.92
CA ILE A 119 -10.76 13.81 5.34
C ILE A 119 -9.59 12.91 5.72
N ALA A 120 -8.50 12.95 4.95
CA ALA A 120 -7.30 12.18 5.27
C ALA A 120 -6.70 12.59 6.61
N ILE A 121 -6.59 13.90 6.87
CA ILE A 121 -6.07 14.43 8.13
C ILE A 121 -6.95 14.02 9.31
N GLU A 122 -8.28 14.10 9.17
CA GLU A 122 -9.22 13.69 10.22
C GLU A 122 -9.05 12.21 10.59
N ARG A 123 -8.93 11.34 9.60
CA ARG A 123 -8.67 9.91 9.82
C ARG A 123 -7.34 9.65 10.50
N LEU A 124 -6.30 10.38 10.10
CA LEU A 124 -4.94 10.20 10.64
C LEU A 124 -4.78 10.70 12.07
N LYS A 125 -5.55 11.69 12.51
CA LYS A 125 -5.54 12.17 13.90
C LYS A 125 -5.74 11.05 14.91
N ASN A 126 -6.54 10.05 14.57
CA ASN A 126 -6.84 8.91 15.43
C ASN A 126 -5.80 7.78 15.34
N GLU A 127 -4.84 7.87 14.41
CA GLU A 127 -3.85 6.82 14.14
C GLU A 127 -2.39 7.24 14.35
N ILE A 128 -2.14 8.47 14.84
CA ILE A 128 -0.79 9.06 14.97
C ILE A 128 0.17 8.16 15.75
N GLU A 129 -0.31 7.53 16.82
CA GLU A 129 0.51 6.67 17.71
C GLU A 129 1.10 5.46 16.99
N ASN A 130 0.43 4.97 15.96
CA ASN A 130 0.79 3.77 15.22
C ASN A 130 1.60 4.05 13.94
N ARG A 131 1.92 5.32 13.65
CA ARG A 131 2.56 5.71 12.39
C ARG A 131 3.82 6.54 12.62
N PRO A 132 5.04 5.96 12.44
CA PRO A 132 6.32 6.64 12.71
C PRO A 132 6.48 7.97 11.97
N LEU A 133 6.03 8.03 10.72
CA LEU A 133 6.15 9.22 9.88
C LEU A 133 5.29 10.41 10.33
N LEU A 134 4.29 10.16 11.19
CA LEU A 134 3.40 11.19 11.72
C LEU A 134 3.86 11.75 13.07
N GLN A 135 4.73 11.02 13.78
CA GLN A 135 5.18 11.41 15.11
C GLN A 135 5.98 12.71 15.04
N GLY A 136 5.55 13.73 15.79
CA GLY A 136 6.21 15.02 15.87
C GLY A 136 6.10 15.91 14.63
N LYS A 137 5.29 15.56 13.64
CA LYS A 137 5.08 16.36 12.43
C LYS A 137 3.69 17.00 12.41
N ASN A 138 3.62 18.20 11.84
CA ASN A 138 2.35 18.81 11.51
C ASN A 138 1.73 18.05 10.33
N LEU A 139 0.53 17.50 10.51
CA LEU A 139 -0.15 16.70 9.47
C LEU A 139 -0.41 17.49 8.17
N ASN A 140 -0.67 18.79 8.28
CA ASN A 140 -0.83 19.66 7.12
C ASN A 140 0.46 19.77 6.30
N ASP A 141 1.60 19.98 6.98
CA ASP A 141 2.90 20.13 6.32
C ASP A 141 3.34 18.82 5.69
N LEU A 142 3.08 17.69 6.38
CA LEU A 142 3.37 16.37 5.85
C LEU A 142 2.58 16.11 4.55
N TYR A 143 1.29 16.46 4.52
CA TYR A 143 0.44 16.24 3.36
C TYR A 143 0.80 17.16 2.17
N MET A 144 1.35 18.34 2.43
CA MET A 144 1.80 19.28 1.40
C MET A 144 3.19 18.94 0.84
N SER A 145 3.96 18.08 1.51
CA SER A 145 5.33 17.71 1.11
C SER A 145 5.38 16.48 0.18
N ILE A 146 4.25 15.89 -0.11
CA ILE A 146 4.10 14.69 -0.96
C ILE A 146 3.30 15.01 -2.20
#